data_6082bea9f579c1434607f9aa1cbf68e9
#
_entry.id   6082bea9f579c1434607f9aa1cbf68e9
#
_cell.length_a   1.000
_cell.length_b   1.000
_cell.length_c   1.000
_cell.angle_alpha   90.00
_cell.angle_beta   90.00
_cell.angle_gamma   90.00
#
_symmetry.space_group_name_H-M   'P 1'
#
loop_
_entity.id
_entity.type
_entity.pdbx_description
1 polymer ?
#
loop_
_entity_poly.entity_id
_entity_poly.type
_entity_poly.pdbx_seq_one_letter_code
_entity_poly.pdbx_strand_id
1 'polypeptide(L)'
;MDYEIGEMIRLAPGAVELHDARRSIRRTVTLEAFSISRCALVRNGSDRPTSGVTWFEAVDLCNRLSSAHGLQPAYTANDRQVRWDVRANGFRLPTEAEWEYACRAGTTGPHYGDLREIAWTSLDGVDGPQPVRRKQPNAFGLYDTLGNVWEWCWDCLLYTS
;
A
#
# COMPACT_ATOMS: atom_id res chain seq x y z
N MET A 1 21.48 3.30 -2.37
CA MET A 1 20.03 3.40 -2.63
C MET A 1 19.38 4.06 -1.41
N ASP A 2 18.45 5.00 -1.61
CA ASP A 2 17.89 5.81 -0.51
C ASP A 2 16.79 5.10 0.28
N TYR A 3 16.44 3.88 -0.10
CA TYR A 3 15.36 3.07 0.49
C TYR A 3 15.81 1.64 0.70
N GLU A 4 15.34 1.07 1.80
CA GLU A 4 15.48 -0.36 2.11
C GLU A 4 14.08 -0.98 2.12
N ILE A 5 13.93 -2.11 1.45
CA ILE A 5 12.71 -2.91 1.56
C ILE A 5 12.74 -3.57 2.92
N GLY A 6 11.79 -3.17 3.75
CA GLY A 6 11.55 -3.82 5.03
C GLY A 6 10.98 -5.24 4.88
N GLU A 7 10.48 -5.76 5.96
CA GLU A 7 9.85 -7.09 5.96
C GLU A 7 8.61 -7.13 5.07
N MET A 8 8.56 -8.15 4.19
CA MET A 8 7.41 -8.44 3.33
C MET A 8 6.56 -9.53 3.98
N ILE A 9 5.28 -9.28 4.11
CA ILE A 9 4.31 -10.22 4.66
C ILE A 9 3.61 -10.93 3.52
N ARG A 10 3.66 -12.26 3.50
CA ARG A 10 2.93 -13.09 2.54
C ARG A 10 1.49 -13.25 2.99
N LEU A 11 0.55 -12.81 2.17
CA LEU A 11 -0.87 -12.98 2.39
C LEU A 11 -1.41 -14.15 1.56
N ALA A 12 -2.29 -14.94 2.17
CA ALA A 12 -2.96 -16.05 1.49
C ALA A 12 -3.97 -15.53 0.44
N PRO A 13 -4.36 -16.36 -0.53
CA PRO A 13 -5.46 -16.04 -1.41
C PRO A 13 -6.74 -15.75 -0.60
N GLY A 14 -7.57 -14.86 -1.09
CA GLY A 14 -8.80 -14.50 -0.41
C GLY A 14 -9.73 -13.69 -1.30
N ALA A 15 -10.72 -13.07 -0.69
CA ALA A 15 -11.65 -12.20 -1.39
C ALA A 15 -11.97 -10.97 -0.51
N VAL A 16 -12.25 -9.86 -1.17
CA VAL A 16 -12.65 -8.61 -0.53
C VAL A 16 -13.85 -8.01 -1.25
N GLU A 17 -14.78 -7.46 -0.49
CA GLU A 17 -15.88 -6.67 -1.04
C GLU A 17 -15.45 -5.21 -1.13
N LEU A 18 -15.38 -4.68 -2.35
CA LEU A 18 -15.17 -3.27 -2.63
C LEU A 18 -16.51 -2.55 -2.77
N HIS A 19 -16.61 -1.36 -2.21
CA HIS A 19 -17.80 -0.52 -2.29
C HIS A 19 -17.48 0.80 -2.99
N ASP A 20 -17.98 0.96 -4.21
CA ASP A 20 -18.02 2.27 -4.87
C ASP A 20 -19.21 3.08 -4.34
N ALA A 21 -18.93 3.95 -3.36
CA ALA A 21 -19.96 4.77 -2.72
C ALA A 21 -20.62 5.76 -3.69
N ARG A 22 -19.94 6.18 -4.77
CA ARG A 22 -20.50 7.13 -5.76
C ARG A 22 -21.54 6.47 -6.64
N ARG A 23 -21.34 5.19 -6.97
CA ARG A 23 -22.24 4.40 -7.84
C ARG A 23 -23.15 3.47 -7.05
N SER A 24 -22.98 3.39 -5.72
CA SER A 24 -23.67 2.42 -4.84
C SER A 24 -23.48 0.97 -5.32
N ILE A 25 -22.34 0.66 -5.92
CA ILE A 25 -22.04 -0.68 -6.43
C ILE A 25 -21.10 -1.37 -5.45
N ARG A 26 -21.44 -2.62 -5.11
CA ARG A 26 -20.56 -3.53 -4.38
C ARG A 26 -20.08 -4.62 -5.33
N ARG A 27 -18.81 -4.96 -5.26
CA ARG A 27 -18.22 -6.05 -6.03
C ARG A 27 -17.29 -6.87 -5.15
N THR A 28 -17.37 -8.17 -5.26
CA THR A 28 -16.38 -9.08 -4.65
C THR A 28 -15.24 -9.28 -5.63
N VAL A 29 -14.01 -9.09 -5.16
CA VAL A 29 -12.79 -9.34 -5.92
C VAL A 29 -12.06 -10.50 -5.26
N THR A 30 -11.78 -11.55 -6.03
CA THR A 30 -10.94 -12.67 -5.60
C THR A 30 -9.48 -12.31 -5.85
N LEU A 31 -8.63 -12.59 -4.89
CA LEU A 31 -7.20 -12.28 -4.91
C LEU A 31 -6.38 -13.55 -4.82
N GLU A 32 -5.37 -13.65 -5.67
CA GLU A 32 -4.30 -14.63 -5.52
C GLU A 32 -3.40 -14.26 -4.33
N ALA A 33 -2.55 -15.21 -3.91
CA ALA A 33 -1.58 -14.92 -2.87
C ALA A 33 -0.56 -13.87 -3.32
N PHE A 34 -0.32 -12.85 -2.51
CA PHE A 34 0.67 -11.80 -2.78
C PHE A 34 1.48 -11.46 -1.53
N SER A 35 2.53 -10.69 -1.70
CA SER A 35 3.31 -10.15 -0.57
C SER A 35 3.19 -8.64 -0.54
N ILE A 36 3.09 -8.08 0.66
CA ILE A 36 2.99 -6.64 0.89
C ILE A 36 3.98 -6.24 1.99
N SER A 37 4.52 -5.01 1.91
CA SER A 37 5.39 -4.49 2.96
C SER A 37 4.62 -4.36 4.28
N ARG A 38 5.31 -4.65 5.40
CA ARG A 38 4.72 -4.60 6.75
C ARG A 38 4.19 -3.22 7.13
N CYS A 39 4.74 -2.18 6.57
CA CYS A 39 4.32 -0.77 6.74
C CYS A 39 4.69 0.03 5.50
N ALA A 40 4.23 1.28 5.43
CA ALA A 40 4.62 2.21 4.38
C ALA A 40 6.15 2.35 4.28
N LEU A 41 6.65 2.56 3.05
CA LEU A 41 8.08 2.63 2.76
C LEU A 41 8.73 3.84 3.43
N VAL A 42 9.88 3.60 4.06
CA VAL A 42 10.71 4.64 4.69
C VAL A 42 12.03 4.82 3.94
N ARG A 43 12.61 6.02 4.01
CA ARG A 43 13.98 6.24 3.53
C ARG A 43 14.99 5.71 4.54
N ASN A 44 16.16 5.30 4.05
CA ASN A 44 17.26 4.88 4.91
C ASN A 44 17.62 5.98 5.93
N GLY A 45 17.70 5.59 7.19
CA GLY A 45 17.99 6.52 8.28
C GLY A 45 16.77 7.31 8.78
N SER A 46 15.57 7.07 8.23
CA SER A 46 14.31 7.62 8.71
C SER A 46 13.47 6.54 9.39
N ASP A 47 12.61 6.93 10.31
CA ASP A 47 11.55 6.09 10.87
C ASP A 47 10.14 6.55 10.42
N ARG A 48 10.08 7.59 9.56
CA ARG A 48 8.81 8.15 9.06
C ARG A 48 8.55 7.72 7.62
N PRO A 49 7.27 7.48 7.25
CA PRO A 49 6.93 7.06 5.91
C PRO A 49 7.28 8.14 4.89
N THR A 50 7.62 7.71 3.69
CA THR A 50 7.83 8.59 2.55
C THR A 50 6.49 9.19 2.15
N SER A 51 6.44 10.51 2.08
CA SER A 51 5.25 11.28 1.69
C SER A 51 5.59 12.33 0.63
N GLY A 52 4.57 12.95 0.03
CA GLY A 52 4.74 13.99 -0.97
C GLY A 52 5.27 13.48 -2.32
N VAL A 53 5.16 12.17 -2.60
CA VAL A 53 5.51 11.56 -3.88
C VAL A 53 4.29 11.47 -4.80
N THR A 54 4.50 11.70 -6.08
CA THR A 54 3.49 11.47 -7.11
C THR A 54 3.35 9.97 -7.42
N TRP A 55 2.25 9.58 -8.05
CA TRP A 55 2.05 8.20 -8.49
C TRP A 55 3.17 7.74 -9.45
N PHE A 56 3.61 8.60 -10.37
CA PHE A 56 4.70 8.27 -11.30
C PHE A 56 6.04 8.06 -10.59
N GLU A 57 6.34 8.87 -9.57
CA GLU A 57 7.54 8.68 -8.73
C GLU A 57 7.47 7.39 -7.92
N ALA A 58 6.28 7.00 -7.44
CA ALA A 58 6.08 5.73 -6.74
C ALA A 58 6.28 4.52 -7.68
N VAL A 59 5.79 4.60 -8.92
CA VAL A 59 6.03 3.58 -9.98
C VAL A 59 7.51 3.46 -10.30
N ASP A 60 8.21 4.59 -10.51
CA ASP A 60 9.65 4.60 -10.77
C ASP A 60 10.43 4.00 -9.58
N LEU A 61 10.05 4.34 -8.37
CA LEU A 61 10.64 3.78 -7.16
C LEU A 61 10.50 2.26 -7.09
N CYS A 62 9.33 1.72 -7.42
CA CYS A 62 9.13 0.27 -7.50
C CYS A 62 10.09 -0.39 -8.50
N ASN A 63 10.28 0.21 -9.68
CA ASN A 63 11.21 -0.30 -10.69
C ASN A 63 12.66 -0.23 -10.23
N ARG A 64 13.08 0.88 -9.63
CA ARG A 64 14.45 1.03 -9.09
C ARG A 64 14.73 0.03 -7.98
N LEU A 65 13.79 -0.17 -7.06
CA LEU A 65 13.91 -1.17 -5.99
C LEU A 65 13.98 -2.58 -6.58
N SER A 66 13.16 -2.91 -7.58
CA SER A 66 13.21 -4.20 -8.26
C SER A 66 14.58 -4.47 -8.86
N SER A 67 15.10 -3.53 -9.64
CA SER A 67 16.41 -3.65 -10.28
C SER A 67 17.54 -3.83 -9.26
N ALA A 68 17.49 -3.10 -8.16
CA ALA A 68 18.49 -3.18 -7.12
C ALA A 68 18.49 -4.51 -6.34
N HIS A 69 17.36 -5.21 -6.35
CA HIS A 69 17.23 -6.56 -5.77
C HIS A 69 17.36 -7.68 -6.81
N GLY A 70 17.79 -7.36 -8.03
CA GLY A 70 17.93 -8.35 -9.11
C GLY A 70 16.61 -8.93 -9.60
N LEU A 71 15.50 -8.20 -9.38
CA LEU A 71 14.16 -8.59 -9.82
C LEU A 71 13.82 -7.89 -11.14
N GLN A 72 12.92 -8.48 -11.92
CA GLN A 72 12.40 -7.87 -13.13
C GLN A 72 11.45 -6.71 -12.76
N PRO A 73 11.72 -5.47 -13.20
CA PRO A 73 10.81 -4.35 -12.99
C PRO A 73 9.41 -4.63 -13.49
N ALA A 74 8.41 -4.26 -12.69
CA ALA A 74 7.01 -4.55 -13.00
C ALA A 74 6.40 -3.55 -13.99
N TYR A 75 7.02 -2.38 -14.18
CA TYR A 75 6.45 -1.32 -14.99
C TYR A 75 7.35 -0.92 -16.15
N THR A 76 6.71 -0.65 -17.28
CA THR A 76 7.33 0.05 -18.41
C THR A 76 6.63 1.40 -18.55
N ALA A 77 7.39 2.49 -18.40
CA ALA A 77 6.90 3.84 -18.58
C ALA A 77 7.37 4.40 -19.93
N ASN A 78 6.45 5.01 -20.68
CA ASN A 78 6.73 5.77 -21.89
C ASN A 78 5.94 7.08 -21.80
N ASP A 79 6.65 8.19 -21.56
CA ASP A 79 6.07 9.50 -21.25
C ASP A 79 5.05 9.42 -20.08
N ARG A 80 3.76 9.60 -20.38
CA ARG A 80 2.67 9.55 -19.40
C ARG A 80 1.91 8.21 -19.38
N GLN A 81 2.35 7.25 -20.21
CA GLN A 81 1.74 5.92 -20.24
C GLN A 81 2.60 4.95 -19.45
N VAL A 82 2.01 4.31 -18.47
CA VAL A 82 2.64 3.24 -17.71
C VAL A 82 1.90 1.94 -17.97
N ARG A 83 2.65 0.88 -18.28
CA ARG A 83 2.13 -0.47 -18.47
C ARG A 83 2.68 -1.35 -17.36
N TRP A 84 1.84 -2.16 -16.77
CA TRP A 84 2.23 -3.17 -15.80
C TRP A 84 2.36 -4.54 -16.48
N ASP A 85 3.53 -5.16 -16.35
CA ASP A 85 3.73 -6.57 -16.68
C ASP A 85 3.38 -7.41 -15.43
N VAL A 86 2.21 -8.04 -15.49
CA VAL A 86 1.69 -8.87 -14.39
C VAL A 86 2.51 -10.14 -14.11
N ARG A 87 3.42 -10.52 -15.04
CA ARG A 87 4.31 -11.67 -14.89
C ARG A 87 5.65 -11.32 -14.27
N ALA A 88 5.98 -10.03 -14.20
CA ALA A 88 7.21 -9.59 -13.56
C ALA A 88 7.20 -9.94 -12.06
N ASN A 89 8.36 -10.30 -11.53
CA ASN A 89 8.53 -10.65 -10.12
C ASN A 89 9.03 -9.49 -9.25
N GLY A 90 9.09 -8.28 -9.82
CA GLY A 90 9.55 -7.08 -9.13
C GLY A 90 8.50 -6.46 -8.20
N PHE A 91 8.95 -5.48 -7.44
CA PHE A 91 8.08 -4.68 -6.58
C PHE A 91 7.11 -3.84 -7.41
N ARG A 92 5.92 -3.67 -6.89
CA ARG A 92 4.85 -2.89 -7.52
C ARG A 92 3.94 -2.25 -6.48
N LEU A 93 3.13 -1.32 -6.90
CA LEU A 93 2.03 -0.81 -6.09
C LEU A 93 0.97 -1.91 -5.90
N PRO A 94 0.31 -1.98 -4.75
CA PRO A 94 -0.86 -2.84 -4.60
C PRO A 94 -1.99 -2.35 -5.51
N THR A 95 -2.88 -3.23 -5.90
CA THR A 95 -4.20 -2.80 -6.38
C THR A 95 -5.05 -2.32 -5.21
N GLU A 96 -6.10 -1.53 -5.48
CA GLU A 96 -7.05 -1.10 -4.44
C GLU A 96 -7.67 -2.30 -3.70
N ALA A 97 -7.96 -3.38 -4.42
CA ALA A 97 -8.47 -4.60 -3.83
C ALA A 97 -7.46 -5.31 -2.92
N GLU A 98 -6.19 -5.38 -3.33
CA GLU A 98 -5.12 -5.93 -2.49
C GLU A 98 -4.89 -5.09 -1.25
N TRP A 99 -4.89 -3.76 -1.40
CA TRP A 99 -4.73 -2.84 -0.28
C TRP A 99 -5.88 -2.99 0.73
N GLU A 100 -7.12 -2.99 0.24
CA GLU A 100 -8.30 -3.13 1.10
C GLU A 100 -8.34 -4.48 1.82
N TYR A 101 -7.99 -5.57 1.13
CA TYR A 101 -7.87 -6.90 1.72
C TYR A 101 -6.81 -6.93 2.83
N ALA A 102 -5.64 -6.37 2.54
CA ALA A 102 -4.53 -6.27 3.47
C ALA A 102 -4.88 -5.40 4.71
N CYS A 103 -5.52 -4.26 4.48
CA CYS A 103 -5.94 -3.34 5.54
C CYS A 103 -6.98 -3.98 6.48
N ARG A 104 -8.02 -4.61 5.93
CA ARG A 104 -9.09 -5.25 6.71
C ARG A 104 -8.62 -6.44 7.52
N ALA A 105 -7.69 -7.23 7.00
CA ALA A 105 -7.17 -8.41 7.66
C ALA A 105 -8.27 -9.32 8.25
N GLY A 106 -9.32 -9.56 7.46
CA GLY A 106 -10.46 -10.40 7.83
C GLY A 106 -11.59 -9.71 8.60
N THR A 107 -11.47 -8.42 8.93
CA THR A 107 -12.55 -7.67 9.57
C THR A 107 -13.59 -7.18 8.55
N THR A 108 -14.83 -7.04 8.97
CA THR A 108 -15.94 -6.55 8.14
C THR A 108 -16.33 -5.10 8.45
N GLY A 109 -15.84 -4.56 9.56
CA GLY A 109 -16.09 -3.18 10.00
C GLY A 109 -15.19 -2.17 9.27
N PRO A 110 -15.40 -0.87 9.51
CA PRO A 110 -14.57 0.20 8.94
C PRO A 110 -13.14 0.22 9.52
N HIS A 111 -12.95 -0.35 10.70
CA HIS A 111 -11.67 -0.39 11.42
C HIS A 111 -11.46 -1.78 12.01
N TYR A 112 -10.20 -2.16 12.20
CA TYR A 112 -9.84 -3.43 12.85
C TYR A 112 -9.59 -3.29 14.36
N GLY A 113 -9.81 -2.10 14.94
CA GLY A 113 -9.65 -1.80 16.37
C GLY A 113 -10.05 -0.38 16.72
N ASP A 114 -9.74 0.07 17.93
CA ASP A 114 -9.90 1.47 18.32
C ASP A 114 -8.94 2.36 17.52
N LEU A 115 -9.45 3.39 16.85
CA LEU A 115 -8.67 4.28 15.99
C LEU A 115 -7.46 4.91 16.71
N ARG A 116 -7.57 5.21 18.00
CA ARG A 116 -6.47 5.79 18.77
C ARG A 116 -5.31 4.81 18.96
N GLU A 117 -5.60 3.51 18.96
CA GLU A 117 -4.62 2.46 19.15
C GLU A 117 -3.99 1.99 17.84
N ILE A 118 -4.72 2.04 16.73
CA ILE A 118 -4.34 1.44 15.45
C ILE A 118 -3.89 2.44 14.39
N ALA A 119 -4.22 3.72 14.52
CA ALA A 119 -3.99 4.71 13.46
C ALA A 119 -3.45 6.04 14.01
N TRP A 120 -2.61 6.70 13.25
CA TRP A 120 -2.29 8.11 13.42
C TRP A 120 -3.32 8.96 12.67
N THR A 121 -4.05 9.80 13.38
CA THR A 121 -5.13 10.62 12.83
C THR A 121 -5.03 12.06 13.36
N SER A 122 -5.86 12.95 12.83
CA SER A 122 -5.99 14.31 13.36
C SER A 122 -6.41 14.37 14.83
N LEU A 123 -7.01 13.30 15.34
CA LEU A 123 -7.42 13.21 16.76
C LEU A 123 -6.23 13.05 17.73
N ASP A 124 -5.07 12.64 17.21
CA ASP A 124 -3.84 12.52 18.01
C ASP A 124 -3.14 13.87 18.22
N GLY A 125 -3.59 14.94 17.55
CA GLY A 125 -3.02 16.29 17.68
C GLY A 125 -1.58 16.41 17.17
N VAL A 126 -1.19 15.56 16.21
CA VAL A 126 0.14 15.54 15.60
C VAL A 126 0.12 16.07 14.18
N ASP A 127 1.20 16.73 13.78
CA ASP A 127 1.39 17.25 12.44
C ASP A 127 2.29 16.35 11.60
N GLY A 128 1.89 16.15 10.34
CA GLY A 128 2.65 15.39 9.35
C GLY A 128 2.83 13.91 9.66
N PRO A 129 3.60 13.20 8.83
CA PRO A 129 3.85 11.77 8.98
C PRO A 129 4.50 11.44 10.33
N GLN A 130 4.02 10.42 11.00
CA GLN A 130 4.54 9.92 12.25
C GLN A 130 5.43 8.68 12.06
N PRO A 131 6.32 8.35 13.01
CA PRO A 131 7.13 7.15 12.92
C PRO A 131 6.29 5.91 12.70
N VAL A 132 6.70 5.05 11.76
CA VAL A 132 5.98 3.82 11.44
C VAL A 132 6.01 2.82 12.60
N ARG A 133 5.01 1.93 12.64
CA ARG A 133 4.92 0.83 13.60
C ARG A 133 4.86 1.28 15.07
N ARG A 134 4.28 2.43 15.34
CA ARG A 134 4.06 2.92 16.72
C ARG A 134 2.65 2.64 17.22
N LYS A 135 1.73 2.35 16.33
CA LYS A 135 0.36 1.92 16.65
C LYS A 135 0.26 0.38 16.55
N GLN A 136 -0.87 -0.20 16.93
CA GLN A 136 -1.07 -1.64 16.88
C GLN A 136 -1.26 -2.14 15.43
N PRO A 137 -0.69 -3.30 15.06
CA PRO A 137 -0.89 -3.89 13.76
C PRO A 137 -2.27 -4.52 13.63
N ASN A 138 -2.70 -4.76 12.40
CA ASN A 138 -3.87 -5.58 12.12
C ASN A 138 -3.56 -7.09 12.28
N ALA A 139 -4.56 -7.95 12.07
CA ALA A 139 -4.42 -9.40 12.24
C ALA A 139 -3.43 -10.05 11.25
N PHE A 140 -3.06 -9.38 10.16
CA PHE A 140 -2.01 -9.82 9.25
C PHE A 140 -0.60 -9.34 9.66
N GLY A 141 -0.48 -8.59 10.75
CA GLY A 141 0.78 -8.03 11.22
C GLY A 141 1.23 -6.79 10.47
N LEU A 142 0.32 -6.13 9.74
CA LEU A 142 0.58 -4.90 8.99
C LEU A 142 0.29 -3.68 9.87
N TYR A 143 1.15 -2.67 9.79
CA TYR A 143 1.08 -1.44 10.56
C TYR A 143 0.69 -0.27 9.67
N ASP A 144 0.07 0.74 10.28
CA ASP A 144 -0.23 2.04 9.66
C ASP A 144 -1.06 1.94 8.37
N THR A 145 -1.81 0.84 8.20
CA THR A 145 -2.74 0.64 7.07
C THR A 145 -3.96 1.55 7.15
N LEU A 146 -4.18 2.17 8.29
CA LEU A 146 -5.15 3.24 8.52
C LEU A 146 -4.40 4.46 9.08
N GLY A 147 -4.67 5.64 8.52
CA GLY A 147 -4.05 6.90 8.95
C GLY A 147 -2.61 7.08 8.51
N ASN A 148 -1.85 7.88 9.23
CA ASN A 148 -0.47 8.29 9.00
C ASN A 148 -0.26 9.02 7.66
N VAL A 149 -0.22 8.31 6.52
CA VAL A 149 -0.07 8.87 5.17
C VAL A 149 -1.05 8.24 4.18
N TRP A 150 -1.37 8.95 3.11
CA TRP A 150 -2.06 8.39 1.96
C TRP A 150 -1.14 7.43 1.20
N GLU A 151 -1.69 6.31 0.76
CA GLU A 151 -0.95 5.28 0.04
C GLU A 151 -1.44 5.16 -1.40
N TRP A 152 -0.49 5.06 -2.36
CA TRP A 152 -0.80 4.88 -3.76
C TRP A 152 -1.18 3.44 -4.06
N CYS A 153 -2.27 3.28 -4.82
CA CYS A 153 -2.62 2.02 -5.46
C CYS A 153 -2.38 2.11 -6.97
N TRP A 154 -2.21 0.96 -7.62
CA TRP A 154 -2.02 0.89 -9.06
C TRP A 154 -3.19 1.48 -9.84
N ASP A 155 -4.39 1.11 -9.46
CA ASP A 155 -5.67 1.44 -10.11
C ASP A 155 -6.39 2.61 -9.42
N CYS A 156 -5.65 3.51 -8.79
CA CYS A 156 -6.21 4.68 -8.12
C CYS A 156 -7.00 5.54 -9.13
N LEU A 157 -8.31 5.68 -8.90
CA LEU A 157 -9.27 6.34 -9.80
C LEU A 157 -9.00 7.83 -10.07
N LEU A 158 -8.04 8.45 -9.38
CA LEU A 158 -7.70 9.86 -9.57
C LEU A 158 -6.92 10.13 -10.86
N TYR A 159 -6.45 9.10 -11.57
CA TYR A 159 -5.60 9.23 -12.78
C TYR A 159 -6.13 8.51 -14.02
N THR A 160 -7.31 7.89 -13.95
CA THR A 160 -7.92 7.16 -15.08
C THR A 160 -9.06 7.93 -15.77
N SER A 161 -9.16 9.23 -15.57
CA SER A 161 -10.10 10.13 -16.28
C SER A 161 -9.41 11.04 -17.27
#